data_8c5f0854d5f059426439fb87255d53af
#
_entry.id   8c5f0854d5f059426439fb87255d53af
#
_cell.length_a   1.000
_cell.length_b   1.000
_cell.length_c   1.000
_cell.angle_alpha   90.00
_cell.angle_beta   90.00
_cell.angle_gamma   90.00
#
_symmetry.space_group_name_H-M   'P 1'
#
loop_
_entity.id
_entity.type
_entity.pdbx_description
1 polymer ?
#
loop_
_entity_poly.entity_id
_entity_poly.type
_entity_poly.pdbx_seq_one_letter_code
_entity_poly.pdbx_strand_id
1 'polypeptide(L)'
;NRIEQKYKFAKITPYNYSPEDFFFTDSYSILLSQIRKIMESEAPISKSLLCKKILSEWGISRLGTRVEAQIETALDTLNIYRTEYEGLVFCWNDKEQCASYSIYRPVSDREATDIPPEEIANAIRQLLTDSISLPVADLIKACAQQFGFARMGSNIDAAMQRGIREAVKRNYAKIENERVTIAN
;
A
#
# COMPACT_ATOMS: atom_id res chain seq x y z
N ASN A 1 16.46 6.84 -15.07
CA ASN A 1 15.01 6.75 -14.97
C ASN A 1 14.60 6.57 -13.52
N ARG A 2 14.07 7.64 -12.92
CA ARG A 2 13.60 7.58 -11.55
C ARG A 2 12.28 6.81 -11.52
N ILE A 3 12.24 5.76 -10.71
CA ILE A 3 11.04 4.99 -10.45
C ILE A 3 10.20 5.60 -9.31
N GLU A 4 10.67 6.69 -8.72
CA GLU A 4 9.92 7.47 -7.75
C GLU A 4 8.78 8.23 -8.43
N GLN A 5 7.58 8.08 -7.93
CA GLN A 5 6.42 8.82 -8.40
C GLN A 5 5.67 9.46 -7.24
N LYS A 6 5.07 10.60 -7.50
CA LYS A 6 4.25 11.28 -6.50
C LYS A 6 2.99 10.45 -6.22
N TYR A 7 2.64 10.30 -4.94
CA TYR A 7 1.38 9.70 -4.55
C TYR A 7 0.22 10.59 -4.99
N LYS A 8 -0.76 10.02 -5.66
CA LYS A 8 -1.93 10.75 -6.17
C LYS A 8 -3.16 10.36 -5.37
N PHE A 9 -3.73 11.31 -4.66
CA PHE A 9 -4.96 11.08 -3.91
C PHE A 9 -6.16 11.04 -4.86
N ALA A 10 -7.09 10.11 -4.58
CA ALA A 10 -8.36 10.07 -5.27
C ALA A 10 -9.19 11.31 -4.94
N LYS A 11 -9.89 11.82 -5.94
CA LYS A 11 -10.85 12.91 -5.76
C LYS A 11 -12.26 12.31 -5.75
N ILE A 12 -12.85 12.25 -4.55
CA ILE A 12 -14.20 11.75 -4.38
C ILE A 12 -15.12 12.96 -4.26
N THR A 13 -16.23 12.95 -5.02
CA THR A 13 -17.22 14.01 -4.96
C THR A 13 -17.88 13.99 -3.58
N PRO A 14 -17.83 15.09 -2.80
CA PRO A 14 -18.48 15.14 -1.50
C PRO A 14 -19.98 14.94 -1.60
N TYR A 15 -20.52 14.13 -0.71
CA TYR A 15 -21.94 13.91 -0.57
C TYR A 15 -22.30 13.99 0.90
N ASN A 16 -23.48 14.52 1.22
CA ASN A 16 -23.96 14.55 2.59
C ASN A 16 -24.64 13.22 2.92
N TYR A 17 -23.83 12.20 3.18
CA TYR A 17 -24.34 10.92 3.65
C TYR A 17 -24.44 10.91 5.16
N SER A 18 -25.47 10.26 5.69
CA SER A 18 -25.46 9.83 7.08
C SER A 18 -24.92 8.40 7.17
N PRO A 19 -24.36 8.00 8.33
CA PRO A 19 -23.84 6.64 8.49
C PRO A 19 -24.88 5.54 8.18
N GLU A 20 -26.13 5.80 8.47
CA GLU A 20 -27.24 4.86 8.23
C GLU A 20 -27.45 4.58 6.74
N ASP A 21 -27.17 5.57 5.89
CA ASP A 21 -27.34 5.44 4.44
C ASP A 21 -26.43 4.39 3.83
N PHE A 22 -25.32 4.08 4.49
CA PHE A 22 -24.32 3.13 4.00
C PHE A 22 -24.91 1.76 3.65
N PHE A 23 -25.92 1.33 4.37
CA PHE A 23 -26.53 0.00 4.21
C PHE A 23 -27.75 -0.01 3.28
N PHE A 24 -28.14 1.13 2.74
CA PHE A 24 -29.26 1.17 1.79
C PHE A 24 -28.85 0.56 0.46
N THR A 25 -29.77 -0.16 -0.17
CA THR A 25 -29.55 -0.83 -1.44
C THR A 25 -29.04 0.14 -2.52
N ASP A 26 -29.62 1.34 -2.57
CA ASP A 26 -29.23 2.35 -3.57
C ASP A 26 -27.84 2.92 -3.32
N SER A 27 -27.34 2.83 -2.10
CA SER A 27 -25.99 3.32 -1.75
C SER A 27 -24.87 2.39 -2.22
N TYR A 28 -25.18 1.14 -2.54
CA TYR A 28 -24.16 0.16 -2.95
C TYR A 28 -23.45 0.58 -4.22
N SER A 29 -24.17 1.08 -5.22
CA SER A 29 -23.57 1.57 -6.46
C SER A 29 -22.65 2.76 -6.22
N ILE A 30 -22.97 3.60 -5.23
CA ILE A 30 -22.13 4.72 -4.81
C ILE A 30 -20.83 4.19 -4.19
N LEU A 31 -20.94 3.21 -3.29
CA LEU A 31 -19.76 2.57 -2.69
C LEU A 31 -18.84 1.97 -3.76
N LEU A 32 -19.39 1.25 -4.73
CA LEU A 32 -18.62 0.71 -5.84
C LEU A 32 -17.89 1.81 -6.61
N SER A 33 -18.57 2.91 -6.90
CA SER A 33 -17.98 4.05 -7.60
C SER A 33 -16.84 4.69 -6.80
N GLN A 34 -17.01 4.84 -5.49
CA GLN A 34 -15.96 5.38 -4.61
C GLN A 34 -14.73 4.49 -4.58
N ILE A 35 -14.93 3.18 -4.46
CA ILE A 35 -13.81 2.22 -4.47
C ILE A 35 -13.09 2.27 -5.82
N ARG A 36 -13.81 2.31 -6.94
CA ARG A 36 -13.19 2.44 -8.27
C ARG A 36 -12.30 3.68 -8.36
N LYS A 37 -12.78 4.83 -7.88
CA LYS A 37 -12.02 6.09 -7.91
C LYS A 37 -10.76 6.01 -7.05
N ILE A 38 -10.87 5.41 -5.86
CA ILE A 38 -9.71 5.22 -4.99
C ILE A 38 -8.69 4.31 -5.68
N MET A 39 -9.13 3.19 -6.23
CA MET A 39 -8.24 2.23 -6.90
C MET A 39 -7.57 2.85 -8.13
N GLU A 40 -8.31 3.64 -8.91
CA GLU A 40 -7.78 4.29 -10.10
C GLU A 40 -6.59 5.21 -9.82
N SER A 41 -6.64 5.94 -8.70
CA SER A 41 -5.59 6.90 -8.33
C SER A 41 -4.56 6.34 -7.35
N GLU A 42 -4.96 5.44 -6.45
CA GLU A 42 -4.15 5.07 -5.28
C GLU A 42 -3.71 3.60 -5.24
N ALA A 43 -4.18 2.76 -6.17
CA ALA A 43 -3.75 1.37 -6.17
C ALA A 43 -2.26 1.24 -6.52
N PRO A 44 -1.51 0.34 -5.87
CA PRO A 44 -1.96 -0.50 -4.77
C PRO A 44 -2.18 0.28 -3.48
N ILE A 45 -3.18 -0.10 -2.71
CA ILE A 45 -3.54 0.56 -1.46
C ILE A 45 -3.81 -0.50 -0.39
N SER A 46 -3.39 -0.24 0.87
CA SER A 46 -3.76 -1.14 1.94
C SER A 46 -5.28 -1.16 2.13
N LYS A 47 -5.82 -2.33 2.44
CA LYS A 47 -7.25 -2.44 2.75
C LYS A 47 -7.63 -1.54 3.93
N SER A 48 -6.76 -1.44 4.93
CA SER A 48 -6.96 -0.58 6.08
C SER A 48 -7.13 0.88 5.68
N LEU A 49 -6.27 1.40 4.82
CA LEU A 49 -6.35 2.77 4.33
C LEU A 49 -7.58 2.98 3.44
N LEU A 50 -7.89 2.02 2.57
CA LEU A 50 -9.10 2.05 1.73
C LEU A 50 -10.36 2.15 2.60
N CYS A 51 -10.48 1.30 3.62
CA CYS A 51 -11.60 1.34 4.56
C CYS A 51 -11.69 2.69 5.26
N LYS A 52 -10.56 3.22 5.72
CA LYS A 52 -10.50 4.52 6.40
C LYS A 52 -11.05 5.65 5.52
N LYS A 53 -10.71 5.66 4.25
CA LYS A 53 -11.20 6.65 3.29
C LYS A 53 -12.71 6.51 3.08
N ILE A 54 -13.21 5.30 2.93
CA ILE A 54 -14.64 5.03 2.79
C ILE A 54 -15.40 5.46 4.05
N LEU A 55 -14.91 5.10 5.23
CA LEU A 55 -15.54 5.53 6.50
C LEU A 55 -15.64 7.05 6.58
N SER A 56 -14.59 7.76 6.19
CA SER A 56 -14.57 9.21 6.20
C SER A 56 -15.66 9.81 5.30
N GLU A 57 -15.86 9.23 4.12
CA GLU A 57 -16.89 9.70 3.17
C GLU A 57 -18.33 9.53 3.71
N TRP A 58 -18.55 8.49 4.51
CA TRP A 58 -19.88 8.17 5.04
C TRP A 58 -20.10 8.67 6.47
N GLY A 59 -19.12 9.38 7.05
CA GLY A 59 -19.22 9.85 8.44
C GLY A 59 -19.27 8.73 9.46
N ILE A 60 -18.73 7.56 9.11
CA ILE A 60 -18.68 6.40 10.00
C ILE A 60 -17.40 6.50 10.82
N SER A 61 -17.53 6.50 12.15
CA SER A 61 -16.38 6.74 13.04
C SER A 61 -15.51 5.51 13.26
N ARG A 62 -16.02 4.31 12.96
CA ARG A 62 -15.34 3.08 13.32
C ARG A 62 -15.69 1.94 12.36
N LEU A 63 -14.67 1.16 11.98
CA LEU A 63 -14.86 -0.02 11.14
C LEU A 63 -15.43 -1.17 12.01
N GLY A 64 -16.74 -1.36 11.95
CA GLY A 64 -17.40 -2.51 12.56
C GLY A 64 -17.47 -3.68 11.58
N THR A 65 -17.82 -4.85 12.11
CA THR A 65 -17.90 -6.09 11.33
C THR A 65 -18.85 -5.98 10.14
N ARG A 66 -19.98 -5.32 10.33
CA ARG A 66 -21.01 -5.17 9.29
C ARG A 66 -20.56 -4.25 8.16
N VAL A 67 -19.89 -3.14 8.49
CA VAL A 67 -19.32 -2.22 7.49
C VAL A 67 -18.22 -2.90 6.72
N GLU A 68 -17.32 -3.59 7.42
CA GLU A 68 -16.23 -4.33 6.79
C GLU A 68 -16.74 -5.40 5.81
N ALA A 69 -17.78 -6.14 6.21
CA ALA A 69 -18.41 -7.14 5.35
C ALA A 69 -18.96 -6.53 4.06
N GLN A 70 -19.57 -5.35 4.14
CA GLN A 70 -20.08 -4.63 2.98
C GLN A 70 -18.95 -4.20 2.04
N ILE A 71 -17.87 -3.70 2.59
CA ILE A 71 -16.69 -3.32 1.81
C ILE A 71 -16.07 -4.55 1.13
N GLU A 72 -15.94 -5.67 1.85
CA GLU A 72 -15.43 -6.93 1.28
C GLU A 72 -16.30 -7.40 0.11
N THR A 73 -17.62 -7.35 0.26
CA THR A 73 -18.55 -7.68 -0.82
C THR A 73 -18.33 -6.79 -2.04
N ALA A 74 -18.12 -5.49 -1.81
CA ALA A 74 -17.85 -4.53 -2.88
C ALA A 74 -16.52 -4.82 -3.59
N LEU A 75 -15.48 -5.17 -2.84
CA LEU A 75 -14.19 -5.56 -3.42
C LEU A 75 -14.32 -6.81 -4.30
N ASP A 76 -15.11 -7.77 -3.86
CA ASP A 76 -15.40 -8.98 -4.64
C ASP A 76 -16.18 -8.65 -5.91
N THR A 77 -17.19 -7.81 -5.81
CA THR A 77 -17.99 -7.37 -6.96
C THR A 77 -17.12 -6.71 -8.03
N LEU A 78 -16.13 -5.93 -7.62
CA LEU A 78 -15.22 -5.23 -8.51
C LEU A 78 -14.03 -6.08 -8.97
N ASN A 79 -13.95 -7.34 -8.54
CA ASN A 79 -12.83 -8.24 -8.84
C ASN A 79 -11.47 -7.64 -8.45
N ILE A 80 -11.43 -6.93 -7.33
CA ILE A 80 -10.18 -6.35 -6.82
C ILE A 80 -9.25 -7.49 -6.37
N TYR A 81 -8.04 -7.50 -6.91
CA TYR A 81 -7.02 -8.47 -6.50
C TYR A 81 -6.45 -8.06 -5.15
N ARG A 82 -6.34 -9.02 -4.22
CA ARG A 82 -5.81 -8.76 -2.88
C ARG A 82 -4.63 -9.67 -2.61
N THR A 83 -3.62 -9.09 -1.97
CA THR A 83 -2.48 -9.84 -1.41
C THR A 83 -2.50 -9.69 0.11
N GLU A 84 -1.93 -10.66 0.79
CA GLU A 84 -1.80 -10.62 2.24
C GLU A 84 -0.35 -10.90 2.62
N TYR A 85 0.16 -10.13 3.57
CA TYR A 85 1.49 -10.30 4.09
C TYR A 85 1.47 -10.04 5.60
N GLU A 86 1.69 -11.09 6.39
CA GLU A 86 1.68 -11.02 7.86
C GLU A 86 0.41 -10.35 8.42
N GLY A 87 -0.75 -10.71 7.87
CA GLY A 87 -2.03 -10.14 8.28
C GLY A 87 -2.38 -8.79 7.65
N LEU A 88 -1.47 -8.18 6.90
CA LEU A 88 -1.71 -6.94 6.18
C LEU A 88 -2.25 -7.26 4.78
N VAL A 89 -3.39 -6.67 4.44
CA VAL A 89 -4.04 -6.89 3.14
C VAL A 89 -3.83 -5.67 2.25
N PHE A 90 -3.46 -5.91 1.00
CA PHE A 90 -3.26 -4.85 0.00
C PHE A 90 -4.15 -5.10 -1.21
N CYS A 91 -4.72 -4.03 -1.73
CA CYS A 91 -5.65 -4.06 -2.87
C CYS A 91 -4.95 -3.58 -4.13
N TRP A 92 -5.06 -4.36 -5.18
CA TRP A 92 -4.47 -4.13 -6.49
C TRP A 92 -5.58 -4.10 -7.55
N ASN A 93 -5.37 -3.37 -8.64
CA ASN A 93 -6.34 -3.39 -9.74
C ASN A 93 -6.52 -4.79 -10.31
N ASP A 94 -5.43 -5.54 -10.44
CA ASP A 94 -5.42 -6.92 -10.90
C ASP A 94 -4.10 -7.61 -10.50
N LYS A 95 -4.02 -8.89 -10.78
CA LYS A 95 -2.84 -9.70 -10.49
C LYS A 95 -1.61 -9.22 -11.27
N GLU A 96 -1.81 -8.75 -12.49
CA GLU A 96 -0.73 -8.27 -13.35
C GLU A 96 -0.10 -6.99 -12.80
N GLN A 97 -0.89 -6.06 -12.29
CA GLN A 97 -0.36 -4.88 -11.62
C GLN A 97 0.58 -5.25 -10.48
N CYS A 98 0.19 -6.22 -9.65
CA CYS A 98 1.01 -6.71 -8.56
C CYS A 98 2.32 -7.34 -9.07
N ALA A 99 2.23 -8.20 -10.07
CA ALA A 99 3.38 -8.91 -10.62
C ALA A 99 4.40 -7.98 -11.28
N SER A 100 3.95 -6.94 -11.94
CA SER A 100 4.78 -6.01 -12.72
C SER A 100 5.02 -4.66 -12.04
N TYR A 101 4.61 -4.49 -10.78
CA TYR A 101 4.73 -3.21 -10.09
C TYR A 101 6.20 -2.79 -9.94
N SER A 102 6.56 -1.62 -10.45
CA SER A 102 7.96 -1.21 -10.60
C SER A 102 8.30 0.17 -10.03
N ILE A 103 7.33 0.84 -9.42
CA ILE A 103 7.53 2.20 -8.86
C ILE A 103 7.41 2.20 -7.35
N TYR A 104 7.83 3.29 -6.72
CA TYR A 104 7.51 3.58 -5.33
C TYR A 104 7.07 5.04 -5.19
N ARG A 105 6.29 5.32 -4.16
CA ARG A 105 5.72 6.65 -3.92
C ARG A 105 6.05 7.09 -2.50
N PRO A 106 6.63 8.28 -2.28
CA PRO A 106 6.82 8.81 -0.94
C PRO A 106 5.51 8.83 -0.14
N VAL A 107 5.64 8.78 1.15
CA VAL A 107 4.62 8.38 2.12
C VAL A 107 3.26 9.07 2.01
N SER A 108 3.15 10.38 1.91
CA SER A 108 1.87 11.11 1.77
C SER A 108 0.73 10.58 2.67
N ASP A 109 0.85 10.77 3.97
CA ASP A 109 -0.14 10.38 5.00
C ASP A 109 -0.36 8.86 5.16
N ARG A 110 0.42 8.04 4.47
CA ARG A 110 0.41 6.59 4.69
C ARG A 110 1.26 6.23 5.90
N GLU A 111 0.77 5.31 6.71
CA GLU A 111 1.58 4.66 7.72
C GLU A 111 2.49 3.61 7.06
N ALA A 112 3.54 3.20 7.74
CA ALA A 112 4.46 2.19 7.20
C ALA A 112 3.73 0.87 6.85
N THR A 113 2.74 0.50 7.65
CA THR A 113 1.90 -0.69 7.42
C THR A 113 0.99 -0.56 6.19
N ASP A 114 0.80 0.66 5.67
CA ASP A 114 -0.01 0.90 4.47
C ASP A 114 0.78 0.75 3.17
N ILE A 115 2.09 0.63 3.25
CA ILE A 115 2.93 0.53 2.06
C ILE A 115 3.12 -0.94 1.69
N PRO A 116 2.72 -1.36 0.48
CA PRO A 116 2.92 -2.74 0.06
C PRO A 116 4.41 -3.12 0.07
N PRO A 117 4.76 -4.33 0.52
CA PRO A 117 6.15 -4.80 0.46
C PRO A 117 6.76 -4.71 -0.94
N GLU A 118 5.96 -4.90 -1.99
CA GLU A 118 6.36 -4.78 -3.38
C GLU A 118 6.84 -3.36 -3.72
N GLU A 119 6.15 -2.36 -3.19
CA GLU A 119 6.53 -0.95 -3.37
C GLU A 119 7.84 -0.65 -2.64
N ILE A 120 8.00 -1.15 -1.42
CA ILE A 120 9.25 -1.00 -0.65
C ILE A 120 10.40 -1.70 -1.37
N ALA A 121 10.16 -2.89 -1.91
CA ALA A 121 11.16 -3.63 -2.69
C ALA A 121 11.66 -2.82 -3.89
N ASN A 122 10.79 -2.05 -4.53
CA ASN A 122 11.17 -1.18 -5.65
C ASN A 122 12.10 -0.05 -5.20
N ALA A 123 11.82 0.57 -4.05
CA ALA A 123 12.71 1.59 -3.47
C ALA A 123 14.06 0.99 -3.09
N ILE A 124 14.07 -0.22 -2.53
CA ILE A 124 15.31 -0.95 -2.21
C ILE A 124 16.13 -1.22 -3.47
N ARG A 125 15.48 -1.68 -4.53
CA ARG A 125 16.13 -1.90 -5.82
C ARG A 125 16.81 -0.64 -6.33
N GLN A 126 16.15 0.50 -6.22
CA GLN A 126 16.71 1.80 -6.61
C GLN A 126 17.96 2.13 -5.79
N LEU A 127 17.90 1.98 -4.48
CA LEU A 127 19.03 2.25 -3.60
C LEU A 127 20.22 1.34 -3.91
N LEU A 128 19.99 0.06 -4.15
CA LEU A 128 21.04 -0.89 -4.46
C LEU A 128 21.61 -0.71 -5.87
N THR A 129 20.86 -0.13 -6.78
CA THR A 129 21.39 0.25 -8.10
C THR A 129 22.49 1.29 -7.94
N ASP A 130 22.34 2.22 -6.99
CA ASP A 130 23.34 3.27 -6.75
C ASP A 130 24.48 2.81 -5.85
N SER A 131 24.18 1.99 -4.82
CA SER A 131 25.12 1.62 -3.75
C SER A 131 25.72 0.22 -3.89
N ILE A 132 25.11 -0.62 -4.72
CA ILE A 132 25.51 -2.02 -4.96
C ILE A 132 25.25 -2.92 -3.74
N SER A 133 25.78 -2.54 -2.58
CA SER A 133 25.67 -3.33 -1.34
C SER A 133 25.62 -2.40 -0.12
N LEU A 134 24.76 -2.71 0.81
CA LEU A 134 24.61 -1.97 2.07
C LEU A 134 24.43 -2.95 3.23
N PRO A 135 24.95 -2.64 4.42
CA PRO A 135 24.54 -3.35 5.63
C PRO A 135 23.01 -3.26 5.79
N VAL A 136 22.38 -4.32 6.29
CA VAL A 136 20.93 -4.38 6.45
C VAL A 136 20.40 -3.15 7.22
N ALA A 137 21.03 -2.80 8.34
CA ALA A 137 20.61 -1.67 9.16
C ALA A 137 20.69 -0.34 8.39
N ASP A 138 21.70 -0.15 7.60
CA ASP A 138 21.88 1.07 6.79
C ASP A 138 20.85 1.14 5.65
N LEU A 139 20.54 0.01 5.03
CA LEU A 139 19.52 -0.07 3.99
C LEU A 139 18.14 0.26 4.55
N ILE A 140 17.78 -0.29 5.71
CA ILE A 140 16.51 0.00 6.38
C ILE A 140 16.38 1.51 6.61
N LYS A 141 17.41 2.14 7.16
CA LYS A 141 17.41 3.59 7.43
C LYS A 141 17.31 4.40 6.15
N ALA A 142 18.10 4.06 5.13
CA ALA A 142 18.09 4.76 3.85
C ALA A 142 16.75 4.63 3.14
N CYS A 143 16.14 3.44 3.18
CA CYS A 143 14.85 3.19 2.57
C CYS A 143 13.73 3.97 3.28
N ALA A 144 13.73 3.99 4.61
CA ALA A 144 12.79 4.77 5.39
C ALA A 144 12.88 6.27 5.04
N GLN A 145 14.09 6.80 4.91
CA GLN A 145 14.31 8.18 4.48
C GLN A 145 13.84 8.43 3.05
N GLN A 146 14.02 7.45 2.18
CA GLN A 146 13.55 7.52 0.79
C GLN A 146 12.04 7.69 0.70
N PHE A 147 11.30 7.04 1.59
CA PHE A 147 9.85 7.22 1.69
C PHE A 147 9.44 8.50 2.40
N GLY A 148 10.34 9.18 3.08
CA GLY A 148 10.05 10.44 3.77
C GLY A 148 9.75 10.30 5.26
N PHE A 149 10.04 9.16 5.86
CA PHE A 149 9.90 9.00 7.30
C PHE A 149 10.99 9.78 8.03
N ALA A 150 10.58 10.70 8.91
CA ALA A 150 11.50 11.56 9.64
C ALA A 150 12.20 10.86 10.81
N ARG A 151 11.58 9.81 11.34
CA ARG A 151 12.08 9.06 12.50
C ARG A 151 11.89 7.57 12.28
N MET A 152 12.82 6.79 12.81
CA MET A 152 12.69 5.36 12.85
C MET A 152 11.83 4.93 14.04
N GLY A 153 11.05 3.87 13.86
CA GLY A 153 10.27 3.21 14.89
C GLY A 153 10.10 1.75 14.52
N SER A 154 9.57 0.96 15.45
CA SER A 154 9.42 -0.48 15.25
C SER A 154 8.56 -0.84 14.03
N ASN A 155 7.48 -0.09 13.80
CA ASN A 155 6.60 -0.34 12.64
C ASN A 155 7.29 -0.02 11.30
N ILE A 156 8.08 1.04 11.27
CA ILE A 156 8.84 1.43 10.08
C ILE A 156 9.93 0.40 9.80
N ASP A 157 10.67 0.02 10.83
CA ASP A 157 11.72 -1.01 10.72
C ASP A 157 11.13 -2.32 10.20
N ALA A 158 10.03 -2.78 10.77
CA ALA A 158 9.35 -4.00 10.33
C ALA A 158 8.88 -3.91 8.87
N ALA A 159 8.35 -2.76 8.45
CA ALA A 159 7.92 -2.53 7.08
C ALA A 159 9.11 -2.62 6.10
N MET A 160 10.22 -1.98 6.44
CA MET A 160 11.42 -2.03 5.59
C MET A 160 11.97 -3.45 5.49
N GLN A 161 11.92 -4.22 6.58
CA GLN A 161 12.31 -5.64 6.55
C GLN A 161 11.40 -6.48 5.66
N ARG A 162 10.08 -6.22 5.65
CA ARG A 162 9.15 -6.88 4.71
C ARG A 162 9.54 -6.57 3.27
N GLY A 163 9.90 -5.33 2.99
CA GLY A 163 10.37 -4.90 1.68
C GLY A 163 11.66 -5.60 1.25
N ILE A 164 12.60 -5.79 2.18
CA ILE A 164 13.85 -6.53 1.91
C ILE A 164 13.52 -7.98 1.52
N ARG A 165 12.65 -8.64 2.28
CA ARG A 165 12.23 -10.02 1.97
C ARG A 165 11.57 -10.12 0.60
N GLU A 166 10.74 -9.15 0.25
CA GLU A 166 10.10 -9.11 -1.06
C GLU A 166 11.13 -8.84 -2.18
N ALA A 167 12.11 -7.98 -1.95
CA ALA A 167 13.19 -7.72 -2.90
C ALA A 167 14.01 -8.99 -3.18
N VAL A 168 14.27 -9.78 -2.15
CA VAL A 168 14.96 -11.07 -2.30
C VAL A 168 14.09 -12.05 -3.09
N LYS A 169 12.81 -12.14 -2.76
CA LYS A 169 11.86 -13.01 -3.45
C LYS A 169 11.75 -12.67 -4.94
N ARG A 170 11.82 -11.39 -5.29
CA ARG A 170 11.75 -10.91 -6.69
C ARG A 170 13.10 -10.93 -7.39
N ASN A 171 14.13 -11.43 -6.76
CA ASN A 171 15.51 -11.46 -7.28
C ASN A 171 16.08 -10.06 -7.58
N TYR A 172 15.66 -9.05 -6.83
CA TYR A 172 16.27 -7.72 -6.87
C TYR A 172 17.52 -7.65 -6.01
N ALA A 173 17.58 -8.47 -4.98
CA ALA A 173 18.62 -8.43 -3.96
C ALA A 173 18.92 -9.83 -3.42
N LYS A 174 20.09 -9.94 -2.81
CA LYS A 174 20.48 -11.12 -2.00
C LYS A 174 21.04 -10.66 -0.67
N ILE A 175 20.92 -11.49 0.35
CA ILE A 175 21.44 -11.22 1.70
C ILE A 175 22.60 -12.17 1.97
N GLU A 176 23.74 -11.60 2.32
CA GLU A 176 24.94 -12.36 2.74
C GLU A 176 25.67 -11.58 3.83
N ASN A 177 26.00 -12.23 4.92
CA ASN A 177 26.80 -11.63 6.01
C ASN A 177 26.23 -10.30 6.52
N GLU A 178 24.93 -10.25 6.79
CA GLU A 178 24.21 -9.05 7.26
C GLU A 178 24.28 -7.86 6.29
N ARG A 179 24.54 -8.13 5.02
CA ARG A 179 24.51 -7.13 3.95
C ARG A 179 23.47 -7.52 2.91
N VAL A 180 22.85 -6.51 2.34
CA VAL A 180 21.95 -6.66 1.19
C VAL A 180 22.70 -6.15 -0.04
N THR A 181 22.81 -7.01 -1.03
CA THR A 181 23.55 -6.74 -2.27
C THR A 181 22.60 -6.86 -3.45
N ILE A 182 22.80 -6.00 -4.46
CA ILE A 182 22.03 -6.08 -5.70
C ILE A 182 22.21 -7.46 -6.33
N ALA A 183 21.13 -8.06 -6.80
CA ALA A 183 21.18 -9.30 -7.56
C ALA A 183 21.37 -8.99 -9.04
N ASN A 184 22.18 -9.82 -9.69
CA ASN A 184 22.47 -9.70 -11.13
C ASN A 184 21.44 -10.48 -11.96
#